data_d870813041e49766795fa8903e8aa301
#
_entry.id   d870813041e49766795fa8903e8aa301
#
_cell.length_a   1.000
_cell.length_b   1.000
_cell.length_c   1.000
_cell.angle_alpha   90.00
_cell.angle_beta   90.00
_cell.angle_gamma   90.00
#
_symmetry.space_group_name_H-M   'P 1'
#
loop_
_entity.id
_entity.type
_entity.pdbx_description
1 polymer ?
#
loop_
_entity_poly.entity_id
_entity_poly.type
_entity_poly.pdbx_seq_one_letter_code
_entity_poly.pdbx_strand_id
1 'polypeptide(L)'
;MEVRALTKNVRISPEKARHVSRLIQGKSVVEALAIVDLSPRKAAALIGKTLRSAVANAENNCDVNRKALTVKAALVSPGPIIRRFRPKARGSAGRIRKRTSHLEVVLSDT
;
A
#
# COMPACT_ATOMS: atom_id res chain seq x y z
N MET A 1 13.14 -8.43 -15.09
CA MET A 1 12.39 -9.24 -14.10
C MET A 1 11.52 -8.32 -13.25
N GLU A 2 10.33 -8.73 -12.94
CA GLU A 2 9.40 -8.00 -12.08
C GLU A 2 8.94 -8.88 -10.94
N VAL A 3 8.86 -8.29 -9.74
CA VAL A 3 8.35 -8.96 -8.55
C VAL A 3 7.20 -8.14 -8.00
N ARG A 4 6.12 -8.80 -7.63
CA ARG A 4 4.91 -8.16 -7.13
C ARG A 4 4.57 -8.62 -5.73
N ALA A 5 3.99 -7.71 -4.94
CA ALA A 5 3.34 -8.04 -3.69
C ALA A 5 2.00 -7.33 -3.65
N LEU A 6 0.98 -8.04 -3.18
CA LEU A 6 -0.38 -7.53 -3.13
C LEU A 6 -0.95 -7.74 -1.73
N THR A 7 -1.49 -6.68 -1.15
CA THR A 7 -2.23 -6.73 0.11
C THR A 7 -3.66 -6.29 -0.15
N LYS A 8 -4.61 -7.17 0.12
CA LYS A 8 -6.04 -6.91 -0.13
C LYS A 8 -6.76 -6.46 1.13
N ASN A 9 -7.83 -5.71 0.94
CA ASN A 9 -8.78 -5.34 2.01
C ASN A 9 -8.15 -4.57 3.17
N VAL A 10 -7.22 -3.67 2.83
CA VAL A 10 -6.58 -2.81 3.82
C VAL A 10 -7.53 -1.68 4.20
N ARG A 11 -7.70 -1.42 5.50
CA ARG A 11 -8.62 -0.38 5.99
C ARG A 11 -8.02 1.01 5.87
N ILE A 12 -8.03 1.52 4.65
CA ILE A 12 -7.64 2.89 4.36
C ILE A 12 -8.35 3.33 3.08
N SER A 13 -8.70 4.60 2.97
CA SER A 13 -9.29 5.10 1.74
C SER A 13 -8.25 5.09 0.61
N PRO A 14 -8.65 4.76 -0.62
CA PRO A 14 -7.72 4.74 -1.76
C PRO A 14 -6.99 6.07 -1.97
N GLU A 15 -7.69 7.18 -1.76
CA GLU A 15 -7.11 8.51 -1.91
C GLU A 15 -5.93 8.75 -0.98
N LYS A 16 -6.08 8.41 0.31
CA LYS A 16 -5.01 8.55 1.31
C LYS A 16 -3.82 7.65 0.99
N ALA A 17 -4.10 6.43 0.54
CA ALA A 17 -3.05 5.50 0.16
C ALA A 17 -2.28 5.98 -1.08
N ARG A 18 -2.96 6.58 -2.05
CA ARG A 18 -2.33 7.11 -3.26
C ARG A 18 -1.35 8.24 -2.98
N HIS A 19 -1.57 9.04 -1.96
CA HIS A 19 -0.61 10.07 -1.57
C HIS A 19 0.77 9.49 -1.26
N VAL A 20 0.81 8.37 -0.56
CA VAL A 20 2.06 7.71 -0.22
C VAL A 20 2.60 6.92 -1.41
N SER A 21 1.75 6.22 -2.15
CA SER A 21 2.20 5.41 -3.28
C SER A 21 2.90 6.26 -4.35
N ARG A 22 2.42 7.48 -4.58
CA ARG A 22 3.03 8.41 -5.52
C ARG A 22 4.42 8.87 -5.09
N LEU A 23 4.68 8.93 -3.79
CA LEU A 23 5.98 9.35 -3.26
C LEU A 23 7.06 8.31 -3.50
N ILE A 24 6.71 7.02 -3.52
CA ILE A 24 7.69 5.94 -3.69
C ILE A 24 7.81 5.45 -5.11
N GLN A 25 6.84 5.74 -5.96
CA GLN A 25 6.83 5.27 -7.34
C GLN A 25 7.99 5.88 -8.14
N GLY A 26 8.75 5.04 -8.81
CA GLY A 26 9.91 5.46 -9.58
C GLY A 26 11.18 5.63 -8.76
N LYS A 27 11.13 5.43 -7.44
CA LYS A 27 12.29 5.55 -6.56
C LYS A 27 13.01 4.21 -6.43
N SER A 28 14.29 4.24 -6.06
CA SER A 28 14.99 3.01 -5.69
C SER A 28 14.34 2.41 -4.44
N VAL A 29 14.46 1.10 -4.26
CA VAL A 29 13.88 0.42 -3.09
C VAL A 29 14.44 0.99 -1.80
N VAL A 30 15.74 1.28 -1.76
CA VAL A 30 16.38 1.86 -0.56
C VAL A 30 15.76 3.20 -0.20
N GLU A 31 15.56 4.07 -1.19
CA GLU A 31 14.90 5.37 -0.97
C GLU A 31 13.44 5.20 -0.56
N ALA A 32 12.72 4.30 -1.23
CA ALA A 32 11.31 4.05 -0.93
C ALA A 32 11.13 3.55 0.49
N LEU A 33 11.97 2.63 0.97
CA LEU A 33 11.91 2.14 2.35
C LEU A 33 12.16 3.28 3.34
N ALA A 34 13.12 4.16 3.07
CA ALA A 34 13.38 5.32 3.92
C ALA A 34 12.17 6.27 3.98
N ILE A 35 11.52 6.52 2.84
CA ILE A 35 10.35 7.39 2.77
C ILE A 35 9.21 6.84 3.62
N VAL A 36 8.89 5.55 3.49
CA VAL A 36 7.77 4.96 4.25
C VAL A 36 8.08 4.84 5.73
N ASP A 37 9.33 4.59 6.10
CA ASP A 37 9.72 4.47 7.51
C ASP A 37 9.68 5.81 8.24
N LEU A 38 9.96 6.91 7.55
CA LEU A 38 9.99 8.25 8.14
C LEU A 38 8.63 8.96 8.09
N SER A 39 7.68 8.46 7.31
CA SER A 39 6.37 9.09 7.18
C SER A 39 5.47 8.75 8.38
N PRO A 40 4.81 9.73 9.00
CA PRO A 40 3.89 9.47 10.11
C PRO A 40 2.51 8.97 9.67
N ARG A 41 2.25 8.89 8.38
CA ARG A 41 0.94 8.50 7.85
C ARG A 41 0.68 7.01 8.03
N LYS A 42 -0.57 6.66 8.38
CA LYS A 42 -1.01 5.26 8.46
C LYS A 42 -0.78 4.54 7.13
N ALA A 43 -1.04 5.22 5.99
CA ALA A 43 -0.83 4.65 4.67
C ALA A 43 0.62 4.22 4.45
N ALA A 44 1.58 4.98 4.96
CA ALA A 44 3.00 4.65 4.84
C ALA A 44 3.34 3.35 5.54
N ALA A 45 2.79 3.10 6.72
CA ALA A 45 3.00 1.83 7.43
C ALA A 45 2.44 0.65 6.64
N LEU A 46 1.26 0.80 6.07
CA LEU A 46 0.59 -0.26 5.30
C LEU A 46 1.30 -0.53 3.98
N ILE A 47 1.64 0.50 3.23
CA ILE A 47 2.37 0.38 1.97
C ILE A 47 3.79 -0.13 2.22
N GLY A 48 4.42 0.31 3.30
CA GLY A 48 5.73 -0.17 3.70
C GLY A 48 5.75 -1.68 3.96
N LYS A 49 4.70 -2.21 4.57
CA LYS A 49 4.55 -3.65 4.78
C LYS A 49 4.49 -4.41 3.45
N THR A 50 3.70 -3.91 2.50
CA THR A 50 3.60 -4.50 1.15
C THR A 50 4.93 -4.40 0.41
N LEU A 51 5.60 -3.26 0.52
CA LEU A 51 6.91 -3.04 -0.09
C LEU A 51 7.96 -4.01 0.47
N ARG A 52 8.01 -4.19 1.79
CA ARG A 52 8.94 -5.14 2.42
C ARG A 52 8.66 -6.58 1.98
N SER A 53 7.40 -6.94 1.81
CA SER A 53 7.00 -8.24 1.29
C SER A 53 7.53 -8.44 -0.14
N ALA A 54 7.40 -7.44 -1.01
CA ALA A 54 7.91 -7.49 -2.36
C ALA A 54 9.44 -7.64 -2.40
N VAL A 55 10.14 -6.89 -1.55
CA VAL A 55 11.59 -6.97 -1.42
C VAL A 55 12.02 -8.36 -0.97
N ALA A 56 11.35 -8.93 0.03
CA ALA A 56 11.64 -10.27 0.51
C ALA A 56 11.43 -11.31 -0.60
N ASN A 57 10.36 -11.17 -1.40
CA ASN A 57 10.12 -12.06 -2.53
C ASN A 57 11.24 -11.98 -3.56
N ALA A 58 11.74 -10.78 -3.85
CA ALA A 58 12.82 -10.58 -4.80
C ALA A 58 14.13 -11.21 -4.30
N GLU A 59 14.45 -10.97 -3.03
CA GLU A 59 15.70 -11.50 -2.45
C GLU A 59 15.68 -13.02 -2.31
N ASN A 60 14.55 -13.58 -1.85
CA ASN A 60 14.48 -15.02 -1.55
C ASN A 60 14.17 -15.89 -2.76
N ASN A 61 13.35 -15.42 -3.69
CA ASN A 61 12.90 -16.23 -4.83
C ASN A 61 13.66 -15.95 -6.11
N CYS A 62 14.25 -14.77 -6.25
CA CYS A 62 14.91 -14.35 -7.48
C CYS A 62 16.39 -14.01 -7.28
N ASP A 63 16.91 -14.12 -6.06
CA ASP A 63 18.31 -13.83 -5.69
C ASP A 63 18.79 -12.44 -6.13
N VAL A 64 17.89 -11.46 -6.15
CA VAL A 64 18.22 -10.08 -6.52
C VAL A 64 18.46 -9.24 -5.27
N ASN A 65 19.57 -8.51 -5.25
CA ASN A 65 19.90 -7.61 -4.15
C ASN A 65 18.97 -6.39 -4.19
N ARG A 66 18.49 -5.97 -3.01
CA ARG A 66 17.61 -4.80 -2.90
C ARG A 66 18.22 -3.52 -3.49
N LYS A 67 19.53 -3.39 -3.51
CA LYS A 67 20.22 -2.23 -4.09
C LYS A 67 20.03 -2.12 -5.61
N ALA A 68 19.73 -3.24 -6.27
CA ALA A 68 19.51 -3.27 -7.71
C ALA A 68 18.02 -3.08 -8.09
N LEU A 69 17.14 -2.96 -7.11
CA LEU A 69 15.70 -2.88 -7.33
C LEU A 69 15.20 -1.44 -7.32
N THR A 70 14.22 -1.17 -8.17
CA THR A 70 13.48 0.08 -8.18
C THR A 70 11.98 -0.21 -8.06
N VAL A 71 11.23 0.73 -7.51
CA VAL A 71 9.78 0.63 -7.46
C VAL A 71 9.22 1.05 -8.81
N LYS A 72 8.90 0.07 -9.64
CA LYS A 72 8.35 0.33 -10.96
C LYS A 72 6.95 0.90 -10.87
N ALA A 73 6.13 0.36 -9.99
CA ALA A 73 4.77 0.83 -9.78
C ALA A 73 4.34 0.57 -8.34
N ALA A 74 3.57 1.50 -7.80
CA ALA A 74 2.89 1.35 -6.53
C ALA A 74 1.43 1.71 -6.78
N LEU A 75 0.57 0.70 -6.86
CA LEU A 75 -0.80 0.82 -7.29
C LEU A 75 -1.76 0.69 -6.11
N VAL A 76 -2.78 1.52 -6.13
CA VAL A 76 -3.85 1.48 -5.13
C VAL A 76 -5.16 1.35 -5.88
N SER A 77 -5.91 0.30 -5.58
CA SER A 77 -7.24 0.08 -6.14
C SER A 77 -8.28 0.12 -5.03
N PRO A 78 -9.51 0.58 -5.31
CA PRO A 78 -10.57 0.52 -4.32
C PRO A 78 -10.97 -0.93 -4.05
N GLY A 79 -11.13 -1.27 -2.76
CA GLY A 79 -11.66 -2.54 -2.33
C GLY A 79 -13.14 -2.42 -1.96
N PRO A 80 -13.72 -3.49 -1.39
CA PRO A 80 -15.13 -3.45 -0.98
C PRO A 80 -15.36 -2.40 0.10
N ILE A 81 -16.53 -1.76 0.03
CA ILE A 81 -16.95 -0.79 1.02
C ILE A 81 -17.70 -1.52 2.12
N ILE A 82 -17.24 -1.37 3.36
CA ILE A 82 -17.91 -1.93 4.52
C ILE A 82 -18.97 -0.93 4.97
N ARG A 83 -20.24 -1.33 4.86
CA ARG A 83 -21.36 -0.50 5.28
C ARG A 83 -21.75 -0.83 6.70
N ARG A 84 -21.92 0.18 7.53
CA ARG A 84 -22.38 0.06 8.91
C ARG A 84 -23.48 1.09 9.17
N PHE A 85 -24.33 0.78 10.14
CA PHE A 85 -25.35 1.70 10.60
C PHE A 85 -25.03 2.10 12.03
N ARG A 86 -25.22 3.38 12.33
CA ARG A 86 -25.05 3.89 13.68
C ARG A 86 -26.34 4.59 14.08
N PRO A 87 -26.94 4.23 15.26
CA PRO A 87 -28.14 4.95 15.72
C PRO A 87 -27.84 6.42 15.90
N LYS A 88 -28.76 7.24 15.45
CA LYS A 88 -28.71 8.69 15.67
C LYS A 88 -29.85 9.09 16.61
N ALA A 89 -29.81 10.32 17.12
CA ALA A 89 -30.87 10.88 17.96
C ALA A 89 -32.23 10.71 17.29
N ARG A 90 -33.29 10.56 18.11
CA ARG A 90 -34.70 10.41 17.67
C ARG A 90 -34.96 9.12 16.86
N GLY A 91 -34.19 8.07 17.14
CA GLY A 91 -34.41 6.77 16.50
C GLY A 91 -34.00 6.67 15.04
N SER A 92 -33.35 7.69 14.49
CA SER A 92 -32.81 7.63 13.13
C SER A 92 -31.54 6.82 13.09
N ALA A 93 -31.31 6.06 11.98
CA ALA A 93 -30.08 5.37 11.73
C ALA A 93 -29.24 6.10 10.70
N GLY A 94 -27.96 6.30 10.98
CA GLY A 94 -27.01 6.89 10.05
C GLY A 94 -26.14 5.82 9.39
N ARG A 95 -25.88 6.01 8.09
CA ARG A 95 -24.96 5.13 7.37
C ARG A 95 -23.51 5.51 7.62
N ILE A 96 -22.68 4.52 7.89
CA ILE A 96 -21.23 4.67 7.97
C ILE A 96 -20.64 3.82 6.87
N ARG A 97 -19.80 4.42 6.03
CA ARG A 97 -19.07 3.72 4.99
C ARG A 97 -17.60 3.66 5.37
N LYS A 98 -17.08 2.43 5.51
CA LYS A 98 -15.66 2.20 5.73
C LYS A 98 -15.06 1.72 4.42
N ARG A 99 -14.18 2.52 3.85
CA ARG A 99 -13.54 2.20 2.59
C ARG A 99 -12.31 1.34 2.84
N THR A 100 -12.09 0.38 1.94
CA THR A 100 -10.90 -0.44 1.93
C THR A 100 -10.15 -0.24 0.63
N SER A 101 -8.90 -0.67 0.60
CA SER A 101 -8.04 -0.54 -0.57
C SER A 101 -7.27 -1.84 -0.78
N HIS A 102 -6.90 -2.08 -2.02
CA HIS A 102 -5.92 -3.10 -2.38
C HIS A 102 -4.62 -2.38 -2.74
N LEU A 103 -3.53 -2.82 -2.14
CA LEU A 103 -2.20 -2.23 -2.35
C LEU A 103 -1.35 -3.22 -3.14
N GLU A 104 -0.75 -2.76 -4.22
CA GLU A 104 0.16 -3.56 -5.04
C GLU A 104 1.45 -2.80 -5.26
N VAL A 105 2.57 -3.47 -5.02
CA VAL A 105 3.90 -2.92 -5.29
C VAL A 105 4.59 -3.82 -6.30
N VAL A 106 5.08 -3.24 -7.38
CA VAL A 106 5.82 -3.93 -8.43
C VAL A 106 7.27 -3.43 -8.40
N LEU A 107 8.20 -4.33 -8.22
CA LEU A 107 9.62 -4.04 -8.22
C LEU A 107 10.25 -4.56 -9.50
N SER A 108 11.28 -3.86 -9.99
CA SER A 108 12.01 -4.24 -11.19
C SER A 108 13.50 -4.01 -10.99
N ASP A 109 14.32 -4.83 -11.63
CA ASP A 109 15.78 -4.68 -11.63
C ASP A 109 16.30 -3.95 -12.88
N THR A 110 15.40 -3.50 -13.75
CA THR A 110 15.75 -2.77 -14.98
C THR A 110 15.39 -1.31 -14.92
#